data_333501ef723bde6ed971cc2b3d6edea2
#
_entry.id   333501ef723bde6ed971cc2b3d6edea2
#
_cell.length_a   1.000
_cell.length_b   1.000
_cell.length_c   1.000
_cell.angle_alpha   90.00
_cell.angle_beta   90.00
_cell.angle_gamma   90.00
#
_symmetry.space_group_name_H-M   'P 1'
#
loop_
_entity.id
_entity.type
_entity.pdbx_description
1 polymer ?
#
loop_
_entity_poly.entity_id
_entity_poly.type
_entity_poly.pdbx_seq_one_letter_code
_entity_poly.pdbx_strand_id
1 'polypeptide(L)' 'MKEYKCIRTCLPFVQGNVYQGRVIVFYVCGTIFETYEMYPHDGEPPIIMPCEKFEEVK' A
#
# COMPACT_ATOMS: atom_id res chain seq x y z
N MET A 1 -9.43 7.61 -1.83
CA MET A 1 -8.52 6.56 -1.34
C MET A 1 -9.29 5.41 -0.74
N LYS A 2 -8.68 4.23 -0.74
CA LYS A 2 -9.27 3.04 -0.13
C LYS A 2 -8.54 2.72 1.16
N GLU A 3 -9.12 1.83 1.95
CA GLU A 3 -8.49 1.34 3.16
C GLU A 3 -7.91 -0.05 2.93
N TYR A 4 -6.72 -0.28 3.47
CA TYR A 4 -6.01 -1.55 3.36
C TYR A 4 -5.51 -1.98 4.72
N LYS A 5 -5.67 -3.27 5.01
CA LYS A 5 -5.15 -3.87 6.23
C LYS A 5 -3.75 -4.39 5.98
N CYS A 6 -2.82 -4.05 6.85
CA CYS A 6 -1.47 -4.58 6.78
C CYS A 6 -1.49 -6.03 7.24
N ILE A 7 -1.07 -6.95 6.38
CA ILE A 7 -1.06 -8.39 6.69
C ILE A 7 0.32 -8.90 7.07
N ARG A 8 1.35 -8.07 6.93
CA ARG A 8 2.71 -8.38 7.40
C ARG A 8 3.37 -7.09 7.85
N THR A 9 3.93 -7.11 9.04
CA THR A 9 4.63 -5.93 9.56
C THR A 9 5.81 -5.57 8.66
N CYS A 10 5.82 -4.31 8.23
CA CYS A 10 6.90 -3.73 7.45
C CYS A 10 6.96 -2.26 7.85
N LEU A 11 7.74 -1.93 8.86
CA LEU A 11 7.73 -0.59 9.47
C LEU A 11 7.84 0.52 8.42
N PRO A 12 7.07 1.59 8.56
CA PRO A 12 6.23 1.97 9.71
C PRO A 12 4.84 1.29 9.77
N PHE A 13 4.56 0.34 8.90
CA PHE A 13 3.27 -0.36 8.85
C PHE A 13 3.29 -1.58 9.77
N VAL A 14 2.29 -1.70 10.63
CA VAL A 14 2.18 -2.77 11.62
C VAL A 14 1.06 -3.72 11.25
N GLN A 15 1.33 -5.01 11.29
CA GLN A 15 0.35 -6.05 10.99
C GLN A 15 -0.91 -5.87 11.84
N GLY A 16 -2.06 -5.98 11.18
CA GLY A 16 -3.37 -5.84 11.82
C GLY A 16 -3.95 -4.45 11.78
N ASN A 17 -3.14 -3.43 11.56
CA ASN A 17 -3.61 -2.05 11.44
C ASN A 17 -4.13 -1.77 10.04
N VAL A 18 -5.04 -0.80 9.95
CA VAL A 18 -5.62 -0.36 8.67
C VAL A 18 -5.02 1.00 8.30
N TYR A 19 -4.62 1.13 7.05
CA TYR A 19 -4.02 2.36 6.53
C TYR A 19 -4.74 2.78 5.26
N GLN A 20 -4.68 4.06 4.94
CA GLN A 20 -5.22 4.57 3.68
C GLN A 20 -4.17 4.47 2.59
N GLY A 21 -4.64 4.24 1.37
CA GLY A 21 -3.74 4.14 0.24
C GLY A 21 -4.48 3.98 -1.07
N ARG A 22 -3.73 3.71 -2.11
CA ARG A 22 -4.28 3.46 -3.45
C ARG A 22 -3.34 2.58 -4.25
N VAL A 23 -3.90 1.89 -5.25
CA VAL A 23 -3.12 1.10 -6.20
C VAL A 23 -2.57 2.03 -7.27
N ILE A 24 -1.28 1.88 -7.58
CA ILE A 24 -0.66 2.54 -8.72
C ILE A 24 -0.27 1.48 -9.73
N VAL A 25 -0.52 1.78 -11.01
CA VAL A 25 -0.19 0.91 -12.13
C VAL A 25 0.80 1.63 -13.02
N PHE A 26 1.86 0.95 -13.41
CA PHE A 26 2.84 1.55 -14.31
C PHE A 26 3.39 0.52 -15.30
N TYR A 27 3.92 1.03 -16.41
CA TYR A 27 4.50 0.21 -17.46
C TYR A 27 6.01 0.32 -17.45
N VAL A 28 6.68 -0.83 -17.53
CA VAL A 28 8.13 -0.87 -17.72
C VAL A 28 8.42 -1.91 -18.80
N CYS A 29 9.00 -1.46 -19.91
CA CYS A 29 9.36 -2.34 -21.02
C CYS A 29 8.21 -3.25 -21.49
N GLY A 30 6.99 -2.70 -21.55
CA GLY A 30 5.82 -3.44 -22.01
C GLY A 30 5.19 -4.34 -20.96
N THR A 31 5.72 -4.37 -19.73
CA THR A 31 5.16 -5.14 -18.63
C THR A 31 4.42 -4.22 -17.69
N ILE A 32 3.24 -4.66 -17.26
CA ILE A 32 2.41 -3.92 -16.31
C ILE A 32 2.80 -4.34 -14.89
N PHE A 33 3.07 -3.34 -14.05
CA PHE A 33 3.34 -3.54 -12.62
C PHE A 33 2.30 -2.81 -11.80
N GLU A 34 1.88 -3.44 -10.70
CA GLU A 34 0.99 -2.85 -9.72
C GLU A 34 1.68 -2.78 -8.38
N THR A 35 1.49 -1.67 -7.67
CA THR A 35 2.02 -1.50 -6.33
C THR A 35 1.07 -0.60 -5.54
N TYR A 36 1.26 -0.53 -4.24
CA TYR A 36 0.45 0.33 -3.38
C TYR A 36 1.23 1.57 -2.98
N GLU A 37 0.53 2.70 -3.00
CA GLU A 37 1.00 3.94 -2.40
C GLU A 37 0.26 4.08 -1.08
N MET A 38 0.96 3.83 0.03
CA MET A 38 0.36 3.73 1.36
C MET A 38 0.79 4.89 2.25
N TYR A 39 -0.15 5.40 3.04
CA TYR A 39 0.07 6.51 3.94
C TYR A 39 0.21 6.00 5.37
N PRO A 40 1.42 6.06 5.98
CA PRO A 40 1.60 5.57 7.35
C PRO A 40 0.89 6.43 8.39
N HIS A 41 0.81 7.73 8.15
CA HIS A 41 0.15 8.70 9.03
C HIS A 41 -0.46 9.83 8.22
N ASP A 42 -1.51 10.44 8.76
CA ASP A 42 -2.14 11.59 8.13
C ASP A 42 -1.14 12.74 8.01
N GLY A 43 -1.12 13.38 6.84
CA GLY A 43 -0.25 14.53 6.59
C GLY A 43 1.19 14.18 6.25
N GLU A 44 1.57 12.90 6.27
CA GLU A 44 2.89 12.46 5.86
C GLU A 44 2.88 11.97 4.42
N PRO A 45 4.03 12.01 3.72
CA PRO A 45 4.11 11.51 2.35
C PRO A 45 3.89 10.00 2.30
N PRO A 46 3.34 9.49 1.19
CA PRO A 46 3.13 8.05 1.05
C PRO A 46 4.42 7.28 0.84
N ILE A 47 4.34 5.99 1.12
CA ILE A 47 5.44 5.05 0.90
C ILE A 47 4.95 4.00 -0.10
N ILE A 48 5.79 3.67 -1.07
CA ILE A 48 5.47 2.63 -2.06
C ILE A 48 5.71 1.27 -1.42
N MET A 49 4.66 0.43 -1.40
CA MET A 49 4.69 -0.88 -0.75
C MET A 49 4.23 -1.98 -1.71
N PRO A 50 4.81 -3.19 -1.62
CA PRO A 50 4.35 -4.32 -2.41
C PRO A 50 2.91 -4.70 -2.07
N CYS A 51 2.14 -5.11 -3.08
CA CYS A 51 0.74 -5.52 -2.89
C CYS A 51 0.60 -6.68 -1.91
N GLU A 52 1.58 -7.55 -1.82
CA GLU A 52 1.54 -8.73 -0.94
C GLU A 52 1.56 -8.41 0.56
N LYS A 53 1.84 -7.16 0.92
CA LYS A 53 1.88 -6.73 2.32
C LYS A 53 0.52 -6.22 2.83
N PHE A 54 -0.44 -6.02 1.94
CA PHE A 54 -1.71 -5.39 2.27
C PHE A 54 -2.88 -6.13 1.64
N GLU A 55 -4.04 -5.99 2.30
CA GLU A 55 -5.29 -6.57 1.84
C GLU A 55 -6.36 -5.47 1.88
N GLU A 56 -7.12 -5.32 0.79
CA GLU A 56 -8.18 -4.31 0.74
C GLU A 56 -9.27 -4.62 1.75
N VAL A 57 -9.66 -3.60 2.51
CA VAL A 57 -10.77 -3.69 3.45
C VAL A 57 -12.05 -3.37 2.70
N LYS A 58 -13.00 -4.31 2.75
CA LYS A 58 -14.30 -4.16 2.08
C LYS A 58 -15.39 -3.78 3.05
#